data_26c3f5da4594e351ffb07d15b376024f
#
_entry.id   26c3f5da4594e351ffb07d15b376024f
#
_cell.length_a   1.000
_cell.length_b   1.000
_cell.length_c   1.000
_cell.angle_alpha   90.00
_cell.angle_beta   90.00
_cell.angle_gamma   90.00
#
_symmetry.space_group_name_H-M   'P 1'
#
loop_
_entity.id
_entity.type
_entity.pdbx_description
1 polymer ?
#
loop_
_entity_poly.entity_id
_entity_poly.type
_entity_poly.pdbx_seq_one_letter_code
_entity_poly.pdbx_strand_id
1 'polypeptide(L)'
;MVTFDQRLVEILNNWTVGEQNWPVGNLILCVAALVLTVLLVGVVGIEREARGRSAGLRTHLLVGVGSCIIMMISIYGFPALFGEHRDVARLAAQVITGVGFLGAGAIIHKSSGIKGLTTAGTIWVAMAIGIACGSFNFIIALVGTVVIFMVLTLMKKVEIKLSRKSPTIIMTVPAGQPVLDKILTISKEFDCTIHGLSTALLEGTNDVELTFQAHFESGEERVMEYVSKLEKETSAKTIHLLGHR
;
A
#
# COMPACT_ATOMS: atom_id res chain seq x y z
N MET A 1 -22.64 21.23 -16.88
CA MET A 1 -21.27 21.54 -17.30
C MET A 1 -20.69 20.27 -17.91
N VAL A 2 -20.56 20.18 -19.24
CA VAL A 2 -20.04 18.99 -19.92
C VAL A 2 -18.54 18.95 -19.65
N THR A 3 -18.02 17.85 -19.06
CA THR A 3 -16.58 17.69 -18.84
C THR A 3 -15.84 17.54 -20.16
N PHE A 4 -14.54 17.88 -20.18
CA PHE A 4 -13.68 17.73 -21.36
C PHE A 4 -13.76 16.31 -21.95
N ASP A 5 -13.83 15.31 -21.09
CA ASP A 5 -13.94 13.90 -21.45
C ASP A 5 -15.27 13.58 -22.16
N GLN A 6 -16.38 14.20 -21.74
CA GLN A 6 -17.70 14.01 -22.39
C GLN A 6 -17.73 14.61 -23.81
N ARG A 7 -17.06 15.74 -24.03
CA ARG A 7 -16.92 16.31 -25.38
C ARG A 7 -16.10 15.45 -26.34
N LEU A 8 -15.01 14.86 -25.83
CA LEU A 8 -14.22 13.90 -26.60
C LEU A 8 -15.05 12.68 -27.00
N VAL A 9 -15.86 12.15 -26.08
CA VAL A 9 -16.78 11.04 -26.35
C VAL A 9 -17.80 11.41 -27.44
N GLU A 10 -18.41 12.59 -27.39
CA GLU A 10 -19.37 13.05 -28.40
C GLU A 10 -18.73 13.20 -29.81
N ILE A 11 -17.53 13.79 -29.89
CA ILE A 11 -16.83 13.97 -31.17
C ILE A 11 -16.46 12.61 -31.79
N LEU A 12 -15.99 11.65 -31.01
CA LEU A 12 -15.58 10.33 -31.48
C LEU A 12 -16.77 9.43 -31.81
N ASN A 13 -17.91 9.60 -31.16
CA ASN A 13 -19.14 8.84 -31.45
C ASN A 13 -19.85 9.26 -32.74
N ASN A 14 -19.52 10.42 -33.27
CA ASN A 14 -20.01 10.83 -34.59
C ASN A 14 -19.34 10.08 -35.76
N TRP A 15 -18.28 9.30 -35.46
CA TRP A 15 -17.60 8.50 -36.48
C TRP A 15 -18.09 7.05 -36.39
N THR A 16 -18.95 6.65 -37.30
CA THR A 16 -19.45 5.28 -37.43
C THR A 16 -18.79 4.57 -38.61
N VAL A 17 -18.39 3.31 -38.45
CA VAL A 17 -17.85 2.48 -39.51
C VAL A 17 -18.68 1.18 -39.59
N GLY A 18 -19.17 0.87 -40.81
CA GLY A 18 -19.82 -0.40 -41.15
C GLY A 18 -21.35 -0.42 -41.00
N GLU A 19 -21.99 -1.41 -41.65
CA GLU A 19 -23.45 -1.59 -41.72
C GLU A 19 -24.12 -1.87 -40.35
N GLN A 20 -23.35 -2.18 -39.32
CA GLN A 20 -23.85 -2.50 -37.98
C GLN A 20 -23.79 -1.34 -36.98
N ASN A 21 -23.51 -0.11 -37.44
CA ASN A 21 -23.49 1.09 -36.56
C ASN A 21 -22.68 0.94 -35.24
N TRP A 22 -21.64 0.13 -35.26
CA TRP A 22 -20.69 0.12 -34.11
C TRP A 22 -19.89 1.41 -34.16
N PRO A 23 -20.03 2.29 -33.17
CA PRO A 23 -19.27 3.52 -33.14
C PRO A 23 -17.79 3.17 -32.90
N VAL A 24 -16.98 3.31 -33.95
CA VAL A 24 -15.52 3.11 -33.86
C VAL A 24 -14.92 3.99 -32.76
N GLY A 25 -15.53 5.15 -32.52
CA GLY A 25 -15.18 5.99 -31.39
C GLY A 25 -15.24 5.30 -30.05
N ASN A 26 -16.27 4.49 -29.80
CA ASN A 26 -16.38 3.74 -28.54
C ASN A 26 -15.29 2.68 -28.41
N LEU A 27 -14.92 1.99 -29.48
CA LEU A 27 -13.82 1.02 -29.48
C LEU A 27 -12.49 1.70 -29.18
N ILE A 28 -12.20 2.82 -29.83
CA ILE A 28 -10.99 3.61 -29.59
C ILE A 28 -10.93 4.08 -28.14
N LEU A 29 -12.05 4.56 -27.60
CA LEU A 29 -12.14 4.98 -26.20
C LEU A 29 -11.92 3.82 -25.22
N CYS A 30 -12.48 2.65 -25.48
CA CYS A 30 -12.26 1.46 -24.68
C CYS A 30 -10.78 1.04 -24.66
N VAL A 31 -10.14 1.05 -25.84
CA VAL A 31 -8.70 0.74 -25.95
C VAL A 31 -7.88 1.80 -25.22
N ALA A 32 -8.20 3.09 -25.39
CA ALA A 32 -7.53 4.19 -24.71
C ALA A 32 -7.67 4.08 -23.18
N ALA A 33 -8.87 3.73 -22.68
CA ALA A 33 -9.13 3.50 -21.26
C ALA A 33 -8.28 2.36 -20.70
N LEU A 34 -8.16 1.25 -21.42
CA LEU A 34 -7.32 0.11 -21.01
C LEU A 34 -5.84 0.50 -20.99
N VAL A 35 -5.34 1.14 -22.04
CA VAL A 35 -3.95 1.59 -22.14
C VAL A 35 -3.64 2.57 -21.00
N LEU A 36 -4.51 3.56 -20.79
CA LEU A 36 -4.33 4.53 -19.72
C LEU A 36 -4.37 3.86 -18.33
N THR A 37 -5.26 2.89 -18.12
CA THR A 37 -5.29 2.11 -16.88
C THR A 37 -3.95 1.40 -16.63
N VAL A 38 -3.41 0.73 -17.66
CA VAL A 38 -2.11 0.05 -17.56
C VAL A 38 -1.00 1.04 -17.19
N LEU A 39 -0.97 2.21 -17.81
CA LEU A 39 0.04 3.24 -17.53
C LEU A 39 -0.09 3.78 -16.10
N LEU A 40 -1.29 4.23 -15.69
CA LEU A 40 -1.51 4.86 -14.41
C LEU A 40 -1.34 3.88 -13.24
N VAL A 41 -1.97 2.72 -13.33
CA VAL A 41 -1.84 1.66 -12.31
C VAL A 41 -0.43 1.07 -12.32
N GLY A 42 0.19 0.98 -13.50
CA GLY A 42 1.57 0.54 -13.66
C GLY A 42 2.56 1.38 -12.86
N VAL A 43 2.42 2.71 -12.85
CA VAL A 43 3.26 3.62 -12.05
C VAL A 43 3.17 3.28 -10.56
N VAL A 44 1.97 3.05 -10.04
CA VAL A 44 1.77 2.65 -8.64
C VAL A 44 2.36 1.25 -8.39
N GLY A 45 2.09 0.30 -9.29
CA GLY A 45 2.57 -1.08 -9.17
C GLY A 45 4.09 -1.22 -9.19
N ILE A 46 4.78 -0.47 -10.07
CA ILE A 46 6.25 -0.42 -10.14
C ILE A 46 6.83 0.11 -8.83
N GLU A 47 6.26 1.15 -8.28
CA GLU A 47 6.68 1.73 -7.00
C GLU A 47 6.54 0.71 -5.86
N ARG A 48 5.46 -0.07 -5.84
CA ARG A 48 5.23 -1.13 -4.86
C ARG A 48 6.22 -2.29 -5.02
N GLU A 49 6.46 -2.72 -6.26
CA GLU A 49 7.42 -3.79 -6.55
C GLU A 49 8.85 -3.38 -6.23
N ALA A 50 9.26 -2.18 -6.62
CA ALA A 50 10.59 -1.64 -6.31
C ALA A 50 10.87 -1.54 -4.79
N ARG A 51 9.81 -1.48 -3.97
CA ARG A 51 9.92 -1.48 -2.50
C ARG A 51 9.75 -2.86 -1.87
N GLY A 52 9.68 -3.92 -2.64
CA GLY A 52 9.53 -5.30 -2.12
C GLY A 52 8.23 -5.51 -1.34
N ARG A 53 7.12 -4.85 -1.74
CA ARG A 53 5.82 -5.03 -1.10
C ARG A 53 5.15 -6.31 -1.58
N SER A 54 4.28 -6.88 -0.75
CA SER A 54 3.63 -8.19 -1.02
C SER A 54 2.76 -8.20 -2.29
N ALA A 55 2.20 -7.06 -2.72
CA ALA A 55 1.57 -6.89 -4.02
C ALA A 55 2.37 -5.88 -4.85
N GLY A 56 2.89 -6.31 -5.98
CA GLY A 56 3.70 -5.54 -6.93
C GLY A 56 2.94 -5.19 -8.21
N LEU A 57 3.69 -4.98 -9.30
CA LEU A 57 3.20 -4.55 -10.60
C LEU A 57 2.08 -5.43 -11.14
N ARG A 58 2.30 -6.76 -11.17
CA ARG A 58 1.34 -7.71 -11.75
C ARG A 58 -0.01 -7.66 -11.05
N THR A 59 -0.02 -7.65 -9.73
CA THR A 59 -1.25 -7.63 -8.93
C THR A 59 -2.03 -6.34 -9.18
N HIS A 60 -1.36 -5.19 -9.15
CA HIS A 60 -2.00 -3.89 -9.39
C HIS A 60 -2.58 -3.82 -10.81
N LEU A 61 -1.83 -4.24 -11.84
CA LEU A 61 -2.31 -4.24 -13.22
C LEU A 61 -3.55 -5.12 -13.39
N LEU A 62 -3.55 -6.34 -12.85
CA LEU A 62 -4.70 -7.24 -12.95
C LEU A 62 -5.94 -6.65 -12.29
N VAL A 63 -5.79 -6.05 -11.10
CA VAL A 63 -6.92 -5.41 -10.40
C VAL A 63 -7.43 -4.18 -11.16
N GLY A 64 -6.53 -3.31 -11.62
CA GLY A 64 -6.90 -2.09 -12.35
C GLY A 64 -7.56 -2.39 -13.68
N VAL A 65 -6.92 -3.24 -14.51
CA VAL A 65 -7.47 -3.63 -15.82
C VAL A 65 -8.79 -4.40 -15.67
N GLY A 66 -8.89 -5.33 -14.72
CA GLY A 66 -10.12 -6.05 -14.43
C GLY A 66 -11.27 -5.10 -14.05
N SER A 67 -10.98 -4.12 -13.20
CA SER A 67 -11.96 -3.11 -12.78
C SER A 67 -12.38 -2.18 -13.92
N CYS A 68 -11.45 -1.81 -14.80
CA CYS A 68 -11.72 -1.04 -16.00
C CYS A 68 -12.65 -1.80 -16.95
N ILE A 69 -12.37 -3.08 -17.20
CA ILE A 69 -13.20 -3.94 -18.05
C ILE A 69 -14.62 -4.08 -17.46
N ILE A 70 -14.75 -4.35 -16.16
CA ILE A 70 -16.06 -4.50 -15.52
C ILE A 70 -16.86 -3.19 -15.62
N MET A 71 -16.22 -2.04 -15.45
CA MET A 71 -16.87 -0.75 -15.61
C MET A 71 -17.35 -0.53 -17.05
N MET A 72 -16.53 -0.84 -18.06
CA MET A 72 -16.93 -0.76 -19.47
C MET A 72 -18.11 -1.72 -19.78
N ILE A 73 -18.08 -2.94 -19.24
CA ILE A 73 -19.21 -3.88 -19.36
C ILE A 73 -20.47 -3.29 -18.73
N SER A 74 -20.34 -2.62 -17.59
CA SER A 74 -21.47 -1.97 -16.91
C SER A 74 -22.10 -0.88 -17.77
N ILE A 75 -21.29 -0.17 -18.54
CA ILE A 75 -21.76 0.90 -19.44
C ILE A 75 -22.32 0.34 -20.76
N TYR A 76 -21.63 -0.60 -21.41
CA TYR A 76 -21.92 -1.04 -22.78
C TYR A 76 -22.43 -2.46 -22.91
N GLY A 77 -22.19 -3.33 -21.92
CA GLY A 77 -22.40 -4.77 -22.06
C GLY A 77 -23.86 -5.23 -22.04
N PHE A 78 -24.77 -4.38 -21.59
CA PHE A 78 -26.20 -4.76 -21.48
C PHE A 78 -27.05 -3.78 -22.31
N PRO A 79 -27.63 -4.21 -23.45
CA PRO A 79 -28.55 -3.38 -24.21
C PRO A 79 -29.80 -3.08 -23.39
N ALA A 80 -30.37 -1.89 -23.59
CA ALA A 80 -31.63 -1.49 -22.96
C ALA A 80 -32.80 -2.22 -23.61
N LEU A 81 -32.96 -3.53 -23.35
CA LEU A 81 -34.02 -4.33 -23.97
C LEU A 81 -35.41 -4.12 -23.33
N PHE A 82 -35.47 -3.59 -22.11
CA PHE A 82 -36.72 -3.50 -21.34
C PHE A 82 -36.83 -2.21 -20.53
N GLY A 83 -36.73 -1.05 -21.20
CA GLY A 83 -37.08 0.20 -20.55
C GLY A 83 -35.98 0.97 -19.85
N GLU A 84 -36.29 2.10 -19.43
CA GLU A 84 -35.62 3.37 -19.40
C GLU A 84 -34.59 3.58 -18.28
N HIS A 85 -34.42 2.69 -17.31
CA HIS A 85 -33.56 2.96 -16.15
C HIS A 85 -32.54 1.86 -15.91
N ARG A 86 -31.38 1.98 -16.60
CA ARG A 86 -30.25 1.10 -16.33
C ARG A 86 -29.30 1.75 -15.33
N ASP A 87 -29.03 1.09 -14.23
CA ASP A 87 -28.02 1.50 -13.27
C ASP A 87 -26.61 1.07 -13.74
N VAL A 88 -25.93 1.99 -14.42
CA VAL A 88 -24.58 1.80 -14.94
C VAL A 88 -23.52 1.69 -13.82
N ALA A 89 -23.82 2.08 -12.60
CA ALA A 89 -22.91 1.98 -11.46
C ALA A 89 -22.98 0.64 -10.73
N ARG A 90 -23.95 -0.20 -11.06
CA ARG A 90 -24.26 -1.43 -10.29
C ARG A 90 -23.09 -2.42 -10.26
N LEU A 91 -22.45 -2.70 -11.40
CA LEU A 91 -21.30 -3.61 -11.43
C LEU A 91 -20.08 -2.97 -10.75
N ALA A 92 -19.87 -1.68 -10.92
CA ALA A 92 -18.78 -0.97 -10.23
C ALA A 92 -18.92 -1.04 -8.70
N ALA A 93 -20.15 -0.90 -8.17
CA ALA A 93 -20.42 -1.05 -6.75
C ALA A 93 -20.04 -2.45 -6.23
N GLN A 94 -20.28 -3.51 -7.02
CA GLN A 94 -19.87 -4.87 -6.67
C GLN A 94 -18.35 -5.07 -6.72
N VAL A 95 -17.65 -4.41 -7.65
CA VAL A 95 -16.19 -4.43 -7.70
C VAL A 95 -15.59 -3.81 -6.42
N ILE A 96 -16.16 -2.67 -5.97
CA ILE A 96 -15.70 -1.99 -4.73
C ILE A 96 -15.85 -2.93 -3.52
N THR A 97 -16.96 -3.65 -3.45
CA THR A 97 -17.17 -4.64 -2.38
C THR A 97 -16.24 -5.84 -2.52
N GLY A 98 -16.09 -6.37 -3.74
CA GLY A 98 -15.31 -7.58 -4.02
C GLY A 98 -13.82 -7.42 -3.78
N VAL A 99 -13.24 -6.23 -4.05
CA VAL A 99 -11.80 -5.99 -3.83
C VAL A 99 -11.41 -6.03 -2.35
N GLY A 100 -12.37 -5.86 -1.45
CA GLY A 100 -12.15 -6.00 -0.01
C GLY A 100 -11.58 -7.37 0.38
N PHE A 101 -11.97 -8.44 -0.32
CA PHE A 101 -11.42 -9.78 -0.12
C PHE A 101 -9.93 -9.85 -0.48
N LEU A 102 -9.51 -9.26 -1.59
CA LEU A 102 -8.10 -9.19 -1.98
C LEU A 102 -7.29 -8.33 -1.00
N GLY A 103 -7.87 -7.20 -0.55
CA GLY A 103 -7.29 -6.35 0.46
C GLY A 103 -7.08 -7.08 1.79
N ALA A 104 -8.06 -7.81 2.26
CA ALA A 104 -7.97 -8.63 3.47
C ALA A 104 -6.89 -9.72 3.33
N GLY A 105 -6.80 -10.38 2.16
CA GLY A 105 -5.76 -11.36 1.86
C GLY A 105 -4.34 -10.80 1.86
N ALA A 106 -4.17 -9.49 1.66
CA ALA A 106 -2.86 -8.83 1.72
C ALA A 106 -2.43 -8.43 3.14
N ILE A 107 -3.34 -8.49 4.12
CA ILE A 107 -3.09 -8.12 5.51
C ILE A 107 -2.69 -9.36 6.31
N ILE A 108 -1.53 -9.31 6.95
CA ILE A 108 -0.98 -10.40 7.75
C ILE A 108 -0.83 -9.93 9.19
N HIS A 109 -1.46 -10.66 10.11
CA HIS A 109 -1.29 -10.49 11.54
C HIS A 109 -0.13 -11.37 12.02
N LYS A 110 0.83 -10.77 12.71
CA LYS A 110 1.93 -11.46 13.39
C LYS A 110 1.98 -11.01 14.84
N SER A 111 2.63 -11.78 15.71
CA SER A 111 2.88 -11.37 17.10
C SER A 111 3.60 -10.02 17.21
N SER A 112 4.40 -9.67 16.20
CA SER A 112 5.14 -8.41 16.12
C SER A 112 4.35 -7.24 15.48
N GLY A 113 3.04 -7.41 15.18
CA GLY A 113 2.18 -6.36 14.60
C GLY A 113 1.50 -6.75 13.30
N ILE A 114 0.81 -5.78 12.72
CA ILE A 114 0.03 -5.94 11.49
C ILE A 114 0.86 -5.45 10.31
N LYS A 115 1.00 -6.28 9.27
CA LYS A 115 1.67 -5.94 8.01
C LYS A 115 0.69 -5.98 6.85
N GLY A 116 0.95 -5.19 5.79
CA GLY A 116 0.16 -5.24 4.55
C GLY A 116 -0.98 -4.22 4.43
N LEU A 117 -1.28 -3.40 5.46
CA LEU A 117 -2.34 -2.38 5.42
C LEU A 117 -2.18 -1.41 4.22
N THR A 118 -0.97 -0.88 4.01
CA THR A 118 -0.70 0.01 2.87
C THR A 118 -0.84 -0.74 1.54
N THR A 119 -0.45 -2.02 1.48
CA THR A 119 -0.62 -2.84 0.28
C THR A 119 -2.10 -3.05 -0.04
N ALA A 120 -2.91 -3.36 0.97
CA ALA A 120 -4.36 -3.48 0.80
C ALA A 120 -4.98 -2.17 0.30
N GLY A 121 -4.58 -1.03 0.86
CA GLY A 121 -4.99 0.30 0.40
C GLY A 121 -4.60 0.59 -1.05
N THR A 122 -3.39 0.20 -1.48
CA THR A 122 -2.95 0.41 -2.88
C THR A 122 -3.68 -0.50 -3.87
N ILE A 123 -4.06 -1.72 -3.50
CA ILE A 123 -4.91 -2.60 -4.31
C ILE A 123 -6.30 -1.96 -4.51
N TRP A 124 -6.88 -1.39 -3.44
CA TRP A 124 -8.16 -0.67 -3.50
C TRP A 124 -8.07 0.56 -4.42
N VAL A 125 -6.97 1.31 -4.35
CA VAL A 125 -6.72 2.46 -5.24
C VAL A 125 -6.54 2.03 -6.69
N ALA A 126 -5.82 0.94 -6.98
CA ALA A 126 -5.67 0.42 -8.33
C ALA A 126 -7.02 0.08 -8.96
N MET A 127 -7.94 -0.51 -8.19
CA MET A 127 -9.33 -0.74 -8.59
C MET A 127 -10.05 0.58 -8.90
N ALA A 128 -9.94 1.59 -8.04
CA ALA A 128 -10.60 2.88 -8.23
C ALA A 128 -10.10 3.61 -9.50
N ILE A 129 -8.77 3.58 -9.78
CA ILE A 129 -8.20 4.11 -11.02
C ILE A 129 -8.77 3.36 -12.24
N GLY A 130 -8.87 2.02 -12.17
CA GLY A 130 -9.46 1.21 -13.22
C GLY A 130 -10.91 1.58 -13.50
N ILE A 131 -11.75 1.73 -12.46
CA ILE A 131 -13.14 2.19 -12.60
C ILE A 131 -13.20 3.59 -13.23
N ALA A 132 -12.36 4.52 -12.79
CA ALA A 132 -12.33 5.88 -13.31
C ALA A 132 -11.95 5.89 -14.81
N CYS A 133 -10.96 5.11 -15.24
CA CYS A 133 -10.62 4.97 -16.65
C CYS A 133 -11.76 4.30 -17.43
N GLY A 134 -12.34 3.21 -16.91
CA GLY A 134 -13.43 2.48 -17.57
C GLY A 134 -14.73 3.26 -17.69
N SER A 135 -14.93 4.28 -16.84
CA SER A 135 -16.03 5.25 -16.94
C SER A 135 -15.65 6.50 -17.74
N PHE A 136 -14.48 6.50 -18.40
CA PHE A 136 -13.93 7.60 -19.20
C PHE A 136 -13.69 8.92 -18.44
N ASN A 137 -13.59 8.84 -17.12
CA ASN A 137 -13.20 9.97 -16.25
C ASN A 137 -11.66 10.08 -16.15
N PHE A 138 -11.00 10.31 -17.29
CA PHE A 138 -9.54 10.27 -17.40
C PHE A 138 -8.83 11.31 -16.53
N ILE A 139 -9.44 12.50 -16.37
CA ILE A 139 -8.89 13.56 -15.51
C ILE A 139 -8.87 13.10 -14.06
N ILE A 140 -9.95 12.49 -13.57
CA ILE A 140 -10.04 11.97 -12.22
C ILE A 140 -9.01 10.84 -11.99
N ALA A 141 -8.88 9.93 -12.97
CA ALA A 141 -7.90 8.85 -12.92
C ALA A 141 -6.46 9.40 -12.84
N LEU A 142 -6.13 10.39 -13.67
CA LEU A 142 -4.79 11.00 -13.72
C LEU A 142 -4.48 11.74 -12.42
N VAL A 143 -5.36 12.66 -12.01
CA VAL A 143 -5.15 13.46 -10.78
C VAL A 143 -5.10 12.54 -9.56
N GLY A 144 -6.01 11.56 -9.47
CA GLY A 144 -6.01 10.57 -8.40
C GLY A 144 -4.70 9.78 -8.33
N THR A 145 -4.18 9.32 -9.48
CA THR A 145 -2.90 8.61 -9.54
C THR A 145 -1.74 9.49 -9.06
N VAL A 146 -1.68 10.76 -9.49
CA VAL A 146 -0.63 11.70 -9.06
C VAL A 146 -0.68 11.93 -7.56
N VAL A 147 -1.87 12.17 -6.99
CA VAL A 147 -2.03 12.37 -5.55
C VAL A 147 -1.60 11.13 -4.76
N ILE A 148 -2.05 9.95 -5.18
CA ILE A 148 -1.67 8.71 -4.51
C ILE A 148 -0.17 8.44 -4.60
N PHE A 149 0.44 8.66 -5.77
CA PHE A 149 1.88 8.52 -5.94
C PHE A 149 2.67 9.48 -5.05
N MET A 150 2.20 10.73 -4.93
CA MET A 150 2.78 11.68 -3.97
C MET A 150 2.67 11.18 -2.53
N VAL A 151 1.49 10.71 -2.11
CA VAL A 151 1.29 10.17 -0.76
C VAL A 151 2.26 9.02 -0.49
N LEU A 152 2.36 8.04 -1.41
CA LEU A 152 3.23 6.89 -1.26
C LEU A 152 4.72 7.25 -1.18
N THR A 153 5.15 8.32 -1.88
CA THR A 153 6.55 8.75 -1.92
C THR A 153 6.91 9.71 -0.78
N LEU A 154 6.04 10.69 -0.48
CA LEU A 154 6.29 11.69 0.55
C LEU A 154 6.17 11.12 1.96
N MET A 155 5.13 10.28 2.20
CA MET A 155 4.94 9.68 3.53
C MET A 155 6.13 8.82 3.96
N LYS A 156 6.85 8.20 3.02
CA LYS A 156 8.09 7.49 3.33
C LYS A 156 9.15 8.41 3.96
N LYS A 157 9.32 9.63 3.44
CA LYS A 157 10.30 10.59 4.01
C LYS A 157 9.92 10.99 5.43
N VAL A 158 8.61 11.20 5.67
CA VAL A 158 8.08 11.51 6.98
C VAL A 158 8.25 10.33 7.93
N GLU A 159 7.91 9.11 7.48
CA GLU A 159 8.04 7.87 8.24
C GLU A 159 9.49 7.61 8.64
N ILE A 160 10.45 7.77 7.72
CA ILE A 160 11.88 7.65 8.02
C ILE A 160 12.30 8.69 9.07
N LYS A 161 11.86 9.94 8.95
CA LYS A 161 12.20 11.00 9.90
C LYS A 161 11.63 10.73 11.31
N LEU A 162 10.42 10.15 11.37
CA LEU A 162 9.80 9.76 12.63
C LEU A 162 10.44 8.48 13.21
N SER A 163 10.72 7.49 12.36
CA SER A 163 11.31 6.20 12.77
C SER A 163 12.73 6.33 13.28
N ARG A 164 13.49 7.32 12.83
CA ARG A 164 14.85 7.59 13.33
C ARG A 164 14.88 7.94 14.82
N LYS A 165 13.80 8.51 15.35
CA LYS A 165 13.68 8.81 16.78
C LYS A 165 13.27 7.60 17.64
N SER A 166 12.88 6.49 17.01
CA SER A 166 12.37 5.31 17.70
C SER A 166 12.88 4.02 17.04
N PRO A 167 14.20 3.74 17.08
CA PRO A 167 14.72 2.52 16.52
C PRO A 167 14.15 1.28 17.24
N THR A 168 13.91 0.21 16.49
CA THR A 168 13.57 -1.09 17.07
C THR A 168 14.88 -1.84 17.33
N ILE A 169 15.07 -2.25 18.57
CA ILE A 169 16.22 -3.03 19.02
C ILE A 169 15.79 -4.49 19.18
N ILE A 170 16.51 -5.38 18.52
CA ILE A 170 16.38 -6.82 18.67
C ILE A 170 17.67 -7.33 19.28
N MET A 171 17.58 -7.96 20.45
CA MET A 171 18.74 -8.49 21.14
C MET A 171 18.52 -9.93 21.57
N THR A 172 19.57 -10.76 21.44
CA THR A 172 19.57 -12.14 21.91
C THR A 172 20.35 -12.22 23.19
N VAL A 173 19.73 -12.74 24.24
CA VAL A 173 20.32 -12.88 25.57
C VAL A 173 20.14 -14.31 26.11
N PRO A 174 21.03 -14.83 26.94
CA PRO A 174 20.84 -16.12 27.63
C PRO A 174 19.61 -16.07 28.55
N ALA A 175 18.81 -17.15 28.53
CA ALA A 175 17.66 -17.27 29.42
C ALA A 175 18.06 -17.26 30.89
N GLY A 176 17.20 -16.70 31.74
CA GLY A 176 17.39 -16.70 33.21
C GLY A 176 18.19 -15.53 33.79
N GLN A 177 18.63 -14.58 32.96
CA GLN A 177 19.29 -13.37 33.46
C GLN A 177 18.26 -12.21 33.64
N PRO A 178 18.42 -11.35 34.67
CA PRO A 178 17.57 -10.18 34.90
C PRO A 178 17.94 -9.05 33.97
N VAL A 179 17.83 -9.31 32.62
CA VAL A 179 18.24 -8.36 31.59
C VAL A 179 17.26 -7.17 31.51
N LEU A 180 16.00 -7.39 31.86
CA LEU A 180 14.96 -6.37 31.80
C LEU A 180 15.26 -5.19 32.72
N ASP A 181 15.69 -5.46 33.96
CA ASP A 181 16.03 -4.41 34.95
C ASP A 181 17.21 -3.56 34.45
N LYS A 182 18.20 -4.20 33.83
CA LYS A 182 19.35 -3.49 33.25
C LYS A 182 18.92 -2.62 32.08
N ILE A 183 18.08 -3.15 31.17
CA ILE A 183 17.55 -2.38 30.06
C ILE A 183 16.79 -1.14 30.54
N LEU A 184 15.91 -1.29 31.53
CA LEU A 184 15.15 -0.20 32.13
C LEU A 184 16.04 0.85 32.80
N THR A 185 17.10 0.41 33.51
CA THR A 185 18.06 1.30 34.18
C THR A 185 18.84 2.12 33.16
N ILE A 186 19.39 1.46 32.12
CA ILE A 186 20.12 2.14 31.04
C ILE A 186 19.17 3.11 30.28
N SER A 187 17.92 2.71 30.05
CA SER A 187 16.96 3.56 29.33
C SER A 187 16.65 4.85 30.09
N LYS A 188 16.54 4.80 31.41
CA LYS A 188 16.38 6.00 32.25
C LYS A 188 17.58 6.94 32.19
N GLU A 189 18.78 6.40 32.12
CA GLU A 189 20.01 7.18 32.03
C GLU A 189 20.14 7.93 30.70
N PHE A 190 19.56 7.39 29.63
CA PHE A 190 19.57 8.00 28.30
C PHE A 190 18.30 8.81 27.97
N ASP A 191 17.41 9.08 28.95
CA ASP A 191 16.10 9.70 28.73
C ASP A 191 15.32 9.01 27.60
N CYS A 192 15.35 7.67 27.61
CA CYS A 192 14.74 6.84 26.60
C CYS A 192 13.52 6.11 27.15
N THR A 193 12.39 6.19 26.45
CA THR A 193 11.19 5.40 26.77
C THR A 193 11.12 4.15 25.92
N ILE A 194 10.81 3.01 26.57
CA ILE A 194 10.67 1.72 25.89
C ILE A 194 9.21 1.45 25.61
N HIS A 195 8.93 1.04 24.37
CA HIS A 195 7.60 0.63 23.92
C HIS A 195 7.64 -0.74 23.25
N GLY A 196 6.54 -1.51 23.34
CA GLY A 196 6.35 -2.74 22.58
C GLY A 196 7.34 -3.84 22.89
N LEU A 197 7.72 -4.00 24.16
CA LEU A 197 8.60 -5.10 24.58
C LEU A 197 7.93 -6.45 24.31
N SER A 198 8.59 -7.28 23.53
CA SER A 198 8.20 -8.67 23.28
C SER A 198 9.38 -9.60 23.50
N THR A 199 9.09 -10.81 23.95
CA THR A 199 10.07 -11.86 24.20
C THR A 199 9.70 -13.11 23.43
N ALA A 200 10.66 -13.76 22.77
CA ALA A 200 10.49 -15.04 22.09
C ALA A 200 11.62 -15.99 22.48
N LEU A 201 11.29 -17.23 22.80
CA LEU A 201 12.29 -18.29 22.98
C LEU A 201 12.79 -18.75 21.63
N LEU A 202 14.10 -18.84 21.45
CA LEU A 202 14.72 -19.37 20.24
C LEU A 202 14.73 -20.90 20.30
N GLU A 203 14.07 -21.54 19.34
CA GLU A 203 14.04 -23.00 19.26
C GLU A 203 15.44 -23.56 19.08
N GLY A 204 15.79 -24.59 19.91
CA GLY A 204 17.08 -25.26 19.85
C GLY A 204 18.21 -24.61 20.63
N THR A 205 17.99 -23.47 21.27
CA THR A 205 18.95 -22.79 22.13
C THR A 205 18.29 -22.38 23.46
N ASN A 206 19.11 -22.19 24.50
CA ASN A 206 18.60 -21.64 25.77
C ASN A 206 18.69 -20.10 25.76
N ASP A 207 18.37 -19.48 24.65
CA ASP A 207 18.44 -18.04 24.45
C ASP A 207 17.04 -17.42 24.20
N VAL A 208 16.90 -16.18 24.62
CA VAL A 208 15.68 -15.39 24.47
C VAL A 208 15.96 -14.22 23.55
N GLU A 209 15.12 -14.05 22.53
CA GLU A 209 15.10 -12.86 21.71
C GLU A 209 14.19 -11.82 22.34
N LEU A 210 14.75 -10.64 22.62
CA LEU A 210 14.05 -9.46 23.12
C LEU A 210 13.92 -8.46 21.99
N THR A 211 12.70 -8.01 21.71
CA THR A 211 12.43 -6.96 20.73
C THR A 211 11.70 -5.82 21.43
N PHE A 212 12.20 -4.59 21.30
CA PHE A 212 11.57 -3.40 21.83
C PHE A 212 11.90 -2.16 21.00
N GLN A 213 11.07 -1.13 21.11
CA GLN A 213 11.31 0.17 20.51
C GLN A 213 11.83 1.12 21.57
N ALA A 214 12.96 1.77 21.27
CA ALA A 214 13.58 2.76 22.15
C ALA A 214 13.31 4.17 21.58
N HIS A 215 12.47 4.96 22.25
CA HIS A 215 12.16 6.33 21.85
C HIS A 215 13.05 7.31 22.61
N PHE A 216 13.87 8.09 21.87
CA PHE A 216 14.79 9.08 22.41
C PHE A 216 14.23 10.49 22.27
N GLU A 217 14.12 11.22 23.37
CA GLU A 217 13.71 12.64 23.34
C GLU A 217 14.82 13.54 22.78
N SER A 218 16.08 13.20 22.99
CA SER A 218 17.27 14.05 22.75
C SER A 218 18.04 13.78 21.45
N GLY A 219 17.46 13.05 20.44
CA GLY A 219 18.06 12.92 19.11
C GLY A 219 18.91 11.68 18.84
N GLU A 220 19.35 11.53 17.55
CA GLU A 220 19.98 10.31 17.01
C GLU A 220 21.38 9.99 17.57
N GLU A 221 22.11 10.98 18.05
CA GLU A 221 23.51 10.81 18.45
C GLU A 221 23.71 9.84 19.63
N ARG A 222 22.70 9.73 20.49
CA ARG A 222 22.73 8.85 21.67
C ARG A 222 22.37 7.40 21.41
N VAL A 223 21.79 7.06 20.26
CA VAL A 223 21.35 5.69 19.93
C VAL A 223 22.52 4.71 19.95
N MET A 224 23.64 5.08 19.35
CA MET A 224 24.82 4.21 19.28
C MET A 224 25.51 4.05 20.65
N GLU A 225 25.54 5.09 21.47
CA GLU A 225 26.02 5.03 22.83
C GLU A 225 25.15 4.11 23.71
N TYR A 226 23.82 4.24 23.57
CA TYR A 226 22.85 3.39 24.25
C TYR A 226 23.03 1.91 23.87
N VAL A 227 23.17 1.59 22.58
CA VAL A 227 23.38 0.23 22.10
C VAL A 227 24.72 -0.32 22.62
N SER A 228 25.79 0.46 22.56
CA SER A 228 27.10 0.05 23.08
C SER A 228 27.06 -0.23 24.58
N LYS A 229 26.27 0.54 25.33
CA LYS A 229 26.09 0.31 26.78
C LYS A 229 25.23 -0.92 27.04
N LEU A 230 24.16 -1.15 26.28
CA LEU A 230 23.37 -2.37 26.34
C LEU A 230 24.25 -3.60 26.08
N GLU A 231 25.09 -3.59 25.07
CA GLU A 231 25.97 -4.69 24.72
C GLU A 231 26.93 -5.05 25.88
N LYS A 232 27.50 -4.03 26.50
CA LYS A 232 28.45 -4.20 27.60
C LYS A 232 27.77 -4.71 28.89
N GLU A 233 26.59 -4.23 29.24
CA GLU A 233 25.96 -4.51 30.55
C GLU A 233 25.00 -5.68 30.53
N THR A 234 24.41 -6.03 29.37
CA THR A 234 23.38 -7.07 29.31
C THR A 234 23.88 -8.45 28.89
N SER A 235 25.19 -8.62 28.61
CA SER A 235 25.77 -9.88 28.11
C SER A 235 25.03 -10.38 26.85
N ALA A 236 24.54 -9.46 26.02
CA ALA A 236 23.84 -9.81 24.78
C ALA A 236 24.81 -10.49 23.82
N LYS A 237 24.36 -11.58 23.19
CA LYS A 237 25.12 -12.29 22.16
C LYS A 237 25.09 -11.54 20.84
N THR A 238 23.95 -10.95 20.52
CA THR A 238 23.75 -10.13 19.31
C THR A 238 22.78 -9.00 19.60
N ILE A 239 23.03 -7.82 19.00
CA ILE A 239 22.10 -6.68 19.00
C ILE A 239 21.95 -6.20 17.56
N HIS A 240 20.70 -6.16 17.07
CA HIS A 240 20.35 -5.67 15.77
C HIS A 240 19.47 -4.41 15.87
N LEU A 241 19.83 -3.36 15.15
CA LEU A 241 19.03 -2.15 15.02
C LEU A 241 18.20 -2.20 13.74
N LEU A 242 16.89 -2.11 13.86
CA LEU A 242 15.99 -1.92 12.73
C LEU A 242 15.49 -0.47 12.73
N GLY A 243 15.61 0.19 11.57
CA GLY A 243 15.15 1.59 11.41
C GLY A 243 16.28 2.63 11.39
N HIS A 244 17.53 2.23 11.57
CA HIS A 244 18.71 3.09 11.48
C HIS A 244 19.45 2.77 10.17
N ARG A 245 19.06 3.45 9.06
CA ARG A 245 19.83 3.53 7.82
C ARG A 245 19.83 4.94 7.29
#